data_1dc1d4aba70fea01c0a25e15758fe6ab
#
_entry.id   1dc1d4aba70fea01c0a25e15758fe6ab
#
_cell.length_a   1.000
_cell.length_b   1.000
_cell.length_c   1.000
_cell.angle_alpha   90.00
_cell.angle_beta   90.00
_cell.angle_gamma   90.00
#
_symmetry.space_group_name_H-M   'P 1'
#
loop_
_entity.id
_entity.type
_entity.pdbx_description
1 polymer ?
#
loop_
_entity_poly.entity_id
_entity_poly.type
_entity_poly.pdbx_seq_one_letter_code
_entity_poly.pdbx_strand_id
1 'polypeptide(L)'
;MAMDKEKMGKEVDLAERVRLKKADRDNLYSLEPPFPKTNFLMELSNVCNHACIFCTHQKMQRKVGRMNQALGFDILRQAYELGTREVGFYATGEPFLIPELPAYIKKAKELGYTYVYLTSNGAMATPERIRAVIDAGLDSIK
;
A
#
# COMPACT_ATOMS: atom_id res chain seq x y z
N MET A 1 0.41 26.56 15.57
CA MET A 1 -0.09 25.27 16.09
C MET A 1 1.00 24.23 15.80
N ALA A 2 1.81 23.87 16.78
CA ALA A 2 2.90 22.94 16.62
C ALA A 2 2.30 21.54 16.38
N MET A 3 2.60 20.91 15.24
CA MET A 3 2.25 19.52 15.00
C MET A 3 3.04 18.65 15.97
N ASP A 4 2.33 17.80 16.67
CA ASP A 4 2.87 16.84 17.63
C ASP A 4 3.79 15.86 16.89
N LYS A 5 5.09 15.94 17.13
CA LYS A 5 6.12 15.11 16.49
C LYS A 5 5.98 13.61 16.82
N GLU A 6 5.22 13.25 17.83
CA GLU A 6 4.95 11.85 18.18
C GLU A 6 3.97 11.16 17.22
N LYS A 7 3.19 11.92 16.42
CA LYS A 7 2.27 11.37 15.40
C LYS A 7 2.87 11.27 14.00
N MET A 8 4.07 11.80 13.78
CA MET A 8 4.83 11.45 12.56
C MET A 8 5.33 10.03 12.76
N GLY A 9 4.75 9.10 12.01
CA GLY A 9 5.13 7.70 12.03
C GLY A 9 6.65 7.56 12.02
N LYS A 10 7.19 6.64 12.83
CA LYS A 10 8.63 6.40 12.92
C LYS A 10 9.18 6.28 11.51
N GLU A 11 10.04 7.21 11.14
CA GLU A 11 10.78 7.15 9.88
C GLU A 11 11.55 5.83 9.88
N VAL A 12 11.04 4.85 9.15
CA VAL A 12 11.68 3.54 9.06
C VAL A 12 12.85 3.73 8.11
N ASP A 13 14.06 3.75 8.65
CA ASP A 13 15.27 3.86 7.87
C ASP A 13 15.27 2.78 6.76
N LEU A 14 15.26 3.23 5.50
CA LEU A 14 15.23 2.36 4.33
C LEU A 14 16.43 1.39 4.34
N ALA A 15 17.60 1.84 4.79
CA ALA A 15 18.81 1.03 4.90
C ALA A 15 18.63 -0.11 5.92
N GLU A 16 17.99 0.17 7.06
CA GLU A 16 17.68 -0.84 8.07
C GLU A 16 16.66 -1.85 7.55
N ARG A 17 15.59 -1.40 6.87
CA ARG A 17 14.61 -2.29 6.23
C ARG A 17 15.27 -3.20 5.19
N VAL A 18 16.16 -2.66 4.35
CA VAL A 18 16.92 -3.45 3.37
C VAL A 18 17.83 -4.45 4.05
N ARG A 19 18.48 -4.07 5.16
CA ARG A 19 19.35 -4.96 5.94
C ARG A 19 18.57 -6.11 6.57
N LEU A 20 17.42 -5.82 7.19
CA LEU A 20 16.55 -6.84 7.78
C LEU A 20 16.02 -7.82 6.72
N LYS A 21 15.59 -7.30 5.55
CA LYS A 21 15.16 -8.16 4.44
C LYS A 21 16.29 -9.03 3.87
N LYS A 22 17.54 -8.53 3.87
CA LYS A 22 18.70 -9.33 3.47
C LYS A 22 19.04 -10.43 4.47
N ALA A 23 18.87 -10.18 5.77
CA ALA A 23 19.10 -11.18 6.81
C ALA A 23 18.06 -12.31 6.76
N ASP A 24 16.86 -12.07 6.23
CA ASP A 24 15.79 -13.08 6.08
C ASP A 24 15.75 -13.70 4.66
N ARG A 25 16.87 -13.68 3.94
CA ARG A 25 16.94 -14.15 2.54
C ARG A 25 16.50 -15.60 2.36
N ASP A 26 16.80 -16.46 3.30
CA ASP A 26 16.48 -17.89 3.21
C ASP A 26 14.95 -18.11 3.27
N ASN A 27 14.22 -17.21 3.92
CA ASN A 27 12.77 -17.24 3.97
C ASN A 27 12.09 -16.56 2.76
N LEU A 28 12.78 -15.63 2.07
CA LEU A 28 12.24 -14.93 0.89
C LEU A 28 12.05 -15.85 -0.33
N TYR A 29 12.83 -16.91 -0.41
CA TYR A 29 12.82 -17.86 -1.54
C TYR A 29 12.18 -19.20 -1.19
N SER A 30 11.51 -19.31 -0.04
CA SER A 30 10.73 -20.50 0.28
C SER A 30 9.63 -20.71 -0.76
N LEU A 31 9.55 -21.91 -1.31
CA LEU A 31 8.48 -22.33 -2.20
C LEU A 31 7.24 -22.81 -1.44
N GLU A 32 7.30 -22.79 -0.10
CA GLU A 32 6.17 -23.18 0.75
C GLU A 32 5.27 -22.00 1.10
N PRO A 33 3.94 -22.14 1.06
CA PRO A 33 3.01 -21.11 1.52
C PRO A 33 3.27 -20.77 3.01
N PRO A 34 2.95 -19.55 3.45
CA PRO A 34 2.31 -18.47 2.71
C PRO A 34 3.26 -17.65 1.84
N PHE A 35 2.77 -17.22 0.69
CA PHE A 35 3.46 -16.29 -0.20
C PHE A 35 2.66 -14.99 -0.35
N PRO A 36 3.36 -13.85 -0.37
CA PRO A 36 4.68 -13.56 0.19
C PRO A 36 4.59 -13.49 1.72
N LYS A 37 5.63 -13.89 2.41
CA LYS A 37 5.64 -13.86 3.89
C LYS A 37 5.60 -12.47 4.50
N THR A 38 6.03 -11.43 3.78
CA THR A 38 6.20 -10.11 4.36
C THR A 38 5.37 -9.02 3.69
N ASN A 39 5.28 -9.00 2.37
CA ASN A 39 4.72 -7.88 1.60
C ASN A 39 3.88 -8.37 0.44
N PHE A 40 2.75 -7.68 0.18
CA PHE A 40 2.03 -7.83 -1.07
C PHE A 40 1.53 -6.47 -1.59
N LEU A 41 1.28 -6.41 -2.88
CA LEU A 41 0.72 -5.25 -3.54
C LEU A 41 -0.76 -5.48 -3.81
N MET A 42 -1.56 -4.47 -3.51
CA MET A 42 -3.00 -4.50 -3.70
C MET A 42 -3.44 -3.37 -4.62
N GLU A 43 -3.86 -3.74 -5.82
CA GLU A 43 -4.43 -2.78 -6.76
C GLU A 43 -5.90 -2.54 -6.44
N LEU A 44 -6.23 -1.37 -5.93
CA LEU A 44 -7.61 -1.00 -5.61
C LEU A 44 -8.39 -0.51 -6.84
N SER A 45 -7.69 -0.03 -7.85
CA SER A 45 -8.23 0.41 -9.13
C SER A 45 -7.13 0.43 -10.17
N ASN A 46 -7.49 0.18 -11.41
CA ASN A 46 -6.59 0.35 -12.55
C ASN A 46 -6.86 1.67 -13.31
N VAL A 47 -7.49 2.66 -12.68
CA VAL A 47 -7.65 4.00 -13.22
C VAL A 47 -6.44 4.85 -12.86
N CYS A 48 -5.86 5.56 -13.84
CA CYS A 48 -4.79 6.52 -13.61
C CYS A 48 -5.05 7.79 -14.41
N ASN A 49 -4.71 8.94 -13.84
CA ASN A 49 -4.84 10.25 -14.47
C ASN A 49 -3.56 10.70 -15.19
N HIS A 50 -2.52 9.85 -15.23
CA HIS A 50 -1.26 10.11 -15.94
C HIS A 50 -1.00 9.10 -17.06
N ALA A 51 -0.22 9.56 -18.04
CA ALA A 51 0.19 8.83 -19.22
C ALA A 51 1.74 8.74 -19.29
N CYS A 52 2.35 8.21 -18.23
CA CYS A 52 3.81 8.12 -18.13
C CYS A 52 4.39 7.23 -19.23
N ILE A 53 5.44 7.70 -19.93
CA ILE A 53 6.06 7.03 -21.08
C ILE A 53 6.64 5.63 -20.75
N PHE A 54 7.02 5.41 -19.49
CA PHE A 54 7.58 4.15 -19.00
C PHE A 54 6.51 3.21 -18.40
N CYS A 55 5.25 3.65 -18.30
CA CYS A 55 4.18 2.87 -17.69
C CYS A 55 3.38 2.09 -18.73
N THR A 56 3.12 0.83 -18.45
CA THR A 56 2.31 -0.04 -19.32
C THR A 56 0.81 0.24 -19.23
N HIS A 57 0.37 1.13 -18.34
CA HIS A 57 -1.04 1.46 -18.10
C HIS A 57 -1.79 1.77 -19.42
N GLN A 58 -1.18 2.56 -20.33
CA GLN A 58 -1.80 2.93 -21.61
C GLN A 58 -1.98 1.76 -22.57
N LYS A 59 -1.22 0.68 -22.38
CA LYS A 59 -1.31 -0.57 -23.20
C LYS A 59 -2.15 -1.64 -22.53
N MET A 60 -2.79 -1.28 -21.42
CA MET A 60 -3.59 -2.22 -20.64
C MET A 60 -4.83 -2.68 -21.41
N GLN A 61 -5.00 -3.99 -21.52
CA GLN A 61 -6.17 -4.61 -22.18
C GLN A 61 -7.29 -4.97 -21.20
N ARG A 62 -7.02 -4.94 -19.90
CA ARG A 62 -8.02 -5.17 -18.85
C ARG A 62 -9.08 -4.06 -18.88
N LYS A 63 -10.35 -4.44 -18.62
CA LYS A 63 -11.40 -3.44 -18.39
C LYS A 63 -11.03 -2.53 -17.22
N VAL A 64 -11.33 -1.24 -17.38
CA VAL A 64 -11.23 -0.27 -16.29
C VAL A 64 -12.20 -0.66 -15.18
N GLY A 65 -11.72 -0.65 -13.93
CA GLY A 65 -12.53 -1.03 -12.80
C GLY A 65 -11.94 -0.61 -11.47
N ARG A 66 -12.76 -0.76 -10.44
CA ARG A 66 -12.38 -0.58 -9.04
C ARG A 66 -12.71 -1.83 -8.26
N MET A 67 -11.89 -2.14 -7.28
CA MET A 67 -12.13 -3.25 -6.36
C MET A 67 -13.36 -2.96 -5.50
N ASN A 68 -14.22 -3.97 -5.34
CA ASN A 68 -15.30 -3.90 -4.36
C ASN A 68 -14.69 -3.84 -2.95
N GLN A 69 -15.16 -2.93 -2.10
CA GLN A 69 -14.57 -2.69 -0.78
C GLN A 69 -14.64 -3.92 0.13
N ALA A 70 -15.77 -4.62 0.15
CA ALA A 70 -15.92 -5.83 0.97
C ALA A 70 -14.94 -6.93 0.54
N LEU A 71 -14.79 -7.15 -0.77
CA LEU A 71 -13.79 -8.07 -1.32
C LEU A 71 -12.39 -7.64 -0.93
N GLY A 72 -12.06 -6.34 -1.03
CA GLY A 72 -10.75 -5.85 -0.68
C GLY A 72 -10.41 -6.01 0.80
N PHE A 73 -11.38 -5.80 1.68
CA PHE A 73 -11.21 -6.04 3.12
C PHE A 73 -11.02 -7.53 3.43
N ASP A 74 -11.71 -8.41 2.72
CA ASP A 74 -11.54 -9.85 2.88
C ASP A 74 -10.17 -10.32 2.38
N ILE A 75 -9.68 -9.79 1.24
CA ILE A 75 -8.32 -10.05 0.76
C ILE A 75 -7.27 -9.61 1.79
N LEU A 76 -7.40 -8.42 2.37
CA LEU A 76 -6.50 -7.95 3.44
C LEU A 76 -6.48 -8.91 4.62
N ARG A 77 -7.66 -9.37 5.08
CA ARG A 77 -7.77 -10.33 6.17
C ARG A 77 -7.08 -11.66 5.83
N GLN A 78 -7.40 -12.24 4.69
CA GLN A 78 -6.81 -13.52 4.24
C GLN A 78 -5.29 -13.42 4.10
N ALA A 79 -4.78 -12.36 3.48
CA ALA A 79 -3.34 -12.14 3.33
C ALA A 79 -2.64 -12.02 4.70
N TYR A 80 -3.27 -11.34 5.66
CA TYR A 80 -2.75 -11.23 7.01
C TYR A 80 -2.71 -12.60 7.72
N GLU A 81 -3.77 -13.40 7.61
CA GLU A 81 -3.86 -14.77 8.16
C GLU A 81 -2.79 -15.69 7.56
N LEU A 82 -2.48 -15.50 6.27
CA LEU A 82 -1.39 -16.20 5.57
C LEU A 82 0.03 -15.70 5.95
N GLY A 83 0.14 -14.74 6.85
CA GLY A 83 1.43 -14.29 7.38
C GLY A 83 1.97 -12.99 6.78
N THR A 84 1.25 -12.34 5.86
CA THR A 84 1.65 -11.03 5.32
C THR A 84 1.56 -9.95 6.39
N ARG A 85 2.55 -9.07 6.46
CA ARG A 85 2.62 -7.99 7.45
C ARG A 85 2.81 -6.60 6.85
N GLU A 86 3.09 -6.53 5.56
CA GLU A 86 3.25 -5.28 4.81
C GLU A 86 2.31 -5.28 3.61
N VAL A 87 1.69 -4.14 3.32
CA VAL A 87 0.85 -3.96 2.14
C VAL A 87 1.13 -2.64 1.44
N GLY A 88 1.26 -2.69 0.12
CA GLY A 88 1.37 -1.53 -0.76
C GLY A 88 0.09 -1.33 -1.57
N PHE A 89 -0.54 -0.16 -1.46
CA PHE A 89 -1.70 0.20 -2.26
C PHE A 89 -1.26 0.93 -3.53
N TYR A 90 -0.83 0.16 -4.52
CA TYR A 90 -0.50 0.65 -5.87
C TYR A 90 -0.34 -0.52 -6.84
N ALA A 91 -0.42 -0.25 -8.11
CA ALA A 91 0.06 -1.09 -9.22
C ALA A 91 0.01 -0.26 -10.50
N THR A 92 -1.01 -0.46 -11.35
CA THR A 92 -1.15 0.30 -12.60
C THR A 92 -2.04 1.55 -12.45
N GLY A 93 -2.87 1.63 -11.41
CA GLY A 93 -3.73 2.77 -11.12
C GLY A 93 -3.10 3.79 -10.17
N GLU A 94 -3.75 4.95 -10.05
CA GLU A 94 -3.40 6.00 -9.12
C GLU A 94 -4.23 5.88 -7.83
N PRO A 95 -3.61 5.63 -6.66
CA PRO A 95 -4.35 5.40 -5.42
C PRO A 95 -5.21 6.58 -4.97
N PHE A 96 -4.74 7.82 -5.15
CA PHE A 96 -5.50 9.00 -4.74
C PHE A 96 -6.75 9.28 -5.59
N LEU A 97 -7.00 8.52 -6.64
CA LEU A 97 -8.29 8.55 -7.35
C LEU A 97 -9.38 7.72 -6.64
N ILE A 98 -9.03 7.03 -5.55
CA ILE A 98 -9.93 6.14 -4.82
C ILE A 98 -10.38 6.83 -3.53
N PRO A 99 -11.66 7.24 -3.43
CA PRO A 99 -12.17 7.92 -2.23
C PRO A 99 -12.06 7.06 -0.97
N GLU A 100 -12.19 5.74 -1.11
CA GLU A 100 -12.16 4.76 -0.04
C GLU A 100 -10.75 4.40 0.44
N LEU A 101 -9.69 4.97 -0.16
CA LEU A 101 -8.29 4.67 0.18
C LEU A 101 -8.00 4.76 1.69
N PRO A 102 -8.44 5.81 2.44
CA PRO A 102 -8.23 5.86 3.88
C PRO A 102 -8.89 4.69 4.63
N ALA A 103 -10.03 4.22 4.17
CA ALA A 103 -10.71 3.07 4.79
C ALA A 103 -9.92 1.76 4.62
N TYR A 104 -9.28 1.55 3.47
CA TYR A 104 -8.38 0.40 3.25
C TYR A 104 -7.13 0.46 4.13
N ILE A 105 -6.51 1.64 4.25
CA ILE A 105 -5.35 1.87 5.12
C ILE A 105 -5.73 1.57 6.58
N LYS A 106 -6.82 2.15 7.05
CA LYS A 106 -7.33 1.93 8.41
C LYS A 106 -7.60 0.45 8.66
N LYS A 107 -8.26 -0.24 7.71
CA LYS A 107 -8.55 -1.67 7.82
C LYS A 107 -7.27 -2.50 7.91
N ALA A 108 -6.24 -2.19 7.13
CA ALA A 108 -4.94 -2.86 7.21
C ALA A 108 -4.30 -2.66 8.60
N LYS A 109 -4.31 -1.44 9.13
CA LYS A 109 -3.77 -1.16 10.48
C LYS A 109 -4.56 -1.87 11.59
N GLU A 110 -5.89 -1.92 11.49
CA GLU A 110 -6.75 -2.66 12.42
C GLU A 110 -6.47 -4.16 12.43
N LEU A 111 -6.13 -4.74 11.28
CA LEU A 111 -5.72 -6.14 11.16
C LEU A 111 -4.33 -6.42 11.73
N GLY A 112 -3.51 -5.38 11.94
CA GLY A 112 -2.16 -5.52 12.50
C GLY A 112 -1.02 -5.46 11.47
N TYR A 113 -1.27 -4.97 10.25
CA TYR A 113 -0.19 -4.71 9.30
C TYR A 113 0.82 -3.73 9.87
N THR A 114 2.08 -4.10 9.89
CA THR A 114 3.17 -3.31 10.48
C THR A 114 3.65 -2.20 9.57
N TYR A 115 3.46 -2.37 8.25
CA TYR A 115 3.85 -1.36 7.26
C TYR A 115 2.83 -1.27 6.12
N VAL A 116 2.18 -0.13 6.03
CA VAL A 116 1.18 0.20 5.01
C VAL A 116 1.68 1.39 4.21
N TYR A 117 1.80 1.24 2.90
CA TYR A 117 2.38 2.27 2.05
C TYR A 117 1.65 2.38 0.71
N LEU A 118 1.91 3.45 -0.02
CA LEU A 118 1.43 3.63 -1.38
C LEU A 118 2.51 4.27 -2.27
N THR A 119 2.33 4.13 -3.58
CA THR A 119 3.09 4.87 -4.59
C THR A 119 2.12 5.69 -5.41
N SER A 120 2.40 6.98 -5.57
CA SER A 120 1.50 7.93 -6.22
C SER A 120 2.25 8.83 -7.19
N ASN A 121 1.56 9.31 -8.22
CA ASN A 121 2.06 10.36 -9.09
C ASN A 121 1.90 11.77 -8.46
N GLY A 122 1.27 11.88 -7.30
CA GLY A 122 1.11 13.10 -6.53
C GLY A 122 0.06 14.10 -7.05
N ALA A 123 -0.44 13.96 -8.27
CA ALA A 123 -1.31 14.95 -8.89
C ALA A 123 -2.64 15.16 -8.14
N MET A 124 -3.10 14.15 -7.44
CA MET A 124 -4.35 14.19 -6.65
C MET A 124 -4.08 14.20 -5.13
N ALA A 125 -2.85 14.35 -4.70
CA ALA A 125 -2.42 14.35 -3.30
C ALA A 125 -2.65 15.75 -2.66
N THR A 126 -3.91 16.18 -2.57
CA THR A 126 -4.23 17.44 -1.87
C THR A 126 -3.93 17.34 -0.38
N PRO A 127 -3.73 18.49 0.33
CA PRO A 127 -3.50 18.47 1.79
C PRO A 127 -4.54 17.68 2.57
N GLU A 128 -5.81 17.75 2.17
CA GLU A 128 -6.91 17.03 2.82
C GLU A 128 -6.78 15.52 2.62
N ARG A 129 -6.45 15.09 1.40
CA ARG A 129 -6.28 13.66 1.08
C ARG A 129 -5.04 13.08 1.74
N ILE A 130 -3.93 13.83 1.76
CA ILE A 130 -2.72 13.46 2.50
C ILE A 130 -3.04 13.30 3.99
N ARG A 131 -3.72 14.27 4.58
CA ARG A 131 -4.13 14.19 5.99
C ARG A 131 -4.99 12.97 6.27
N ALA A 132 -5.98 12.70 5.43
CA ALA A 132 -6.87 11.56 5.59
C ALA A 132 -6.13 10.21 5.58
N VAL A 133 -5.12 10.03 4.72
CA VAL A 133 -4.33 8.78 4.69
C VAL A 133 -3.35 8.69 5.86
N ILE A 134 -2.80 9.81 6.33
CA ILE A 134 -1.95 9.86 7.53
C ILE A 134 -2.78 9.51 8.77
N ASP A 135 -3.95 10.13 8.94
CA ASP A 135 -4.87 9.87 10.06
C ASP A 135 -5.37 8.42 10.06
N ALA A 136 -5.47 7.79 8.89
CA ALA A 136 -5.79 6.38 8.75
C ALA A 136 -4.62 5.44 9.11
N GLY A 137 -3.41 5.96 9.30
CA GLY A 137 -2.23 5.21 9.74
C GLY A 137 -1.27 4.79 8.61
N LEU A 138 -1.26 5.52 7.48
CA LEU A 138 -0.27 5.28 6.42
C LEU A 138 1.15 5.52 6.91
N ASP A 139 2.06 4.59 6.63
CA ASP A 139 3.45 4.67 7.07
C ASP A 139 4.36 5.35 6.04
N SER A 140 4.05 5.27 4.73
CA SER A 140 4.91 5.87 3.70
C SER A 140 4.17 6.15 2.39
N ILE A 141 4.56 7.25 1.74
CA ILE A 141 4.23 7.57 0.35
C ILE A 141 5.54 7.61 -0.44
N LYS A 142 5.52 6.98 -1.60
CA LYS A 142 6.65 6.95 -2.55
C LYS A 142 6.26 7.63 -3.85
#